data_2bec5668774830c7eb46372a1482c567
#
_entry.id   2bec5668774830c7eb46372a1482c567
#
_cell.length_a   1.000
_cell.length_b   1.000
_cell.length_c   1.000
_cell.angle_alpha   90.00
_cell.angle_beta   90.00
_cell.angle_gamma   90.00
#
_symmetry.space_group_name_H-M   'P 1'
#
loop_
_entity.id
_entity.type
_entity.pdbx_description
1 polymer ?
#
loop_
_entity_poly.entity_id
_entity_poly.type
_entity_poly.pdbx_seq_one_letter_code
_entity_poly.pdbx_strand_id
1 'polypeptide(L)'
;MNIDLFQYKRRETSTVHIGAIDMGSEYPVRVQSMTTTNTNDTEACVKQAEEIIKAGGELVRLTTQGTREAENLKPINAQLRADGYTTPLVADVHFNPNVADVAALYAEKVRINPGNYVDPARKFIKQEYTDEEYAAELKKIEDRLIPFLNICKANHTAVRIGVNHGSLSDRIRNRYGDTPEGIVESCMEFLRIFKREKFDNVVISIKASNTIIMVRSVRLLVEAMDKEGMNYPLHLGVTEAGEGEDGRIKSAVGIGALLADGIGDTIRVSLSEEPAAEIPVARHLVDYINRRQGHLLVPGTQAKAFNWLRPERRFTRAVAGIGGSNAPIVIASSPSENKQEADYIYAGQELKECKEGQKYIVDYDQYMTLDDKTNVYPIFPVTAVPFIAMAKADLKFLVLQFGAPTEEYLACLKAHPEIVVVCMSNHQNRLAEQRALVHEMWENGVFNPVVFAQMYRHTAAEKSDFQLEAAADMGALMVDGLTDGLWLMNDGDIPQSIITDTAFGILQAARLRTSKTEYISCPGCGRTLYDLRETIARIREATKDMKGLKIGIMGCIVNGPGEMADADYGYVGAGVNRVSLYRKQVCVEKNIPQEVAVEHLLALIRRDRES
;
A
#
# COMPACT_ATOMS: atom_id res chain seq x y z
N MET A 1 -8.94 -14.42 -15.47
CA MET A 1 -7.45 -14.60 -15.49
C MET A 1 -7.05 -15.56 -14.38
N ASN A 2 -6.22 -16.56 -14.66
CA ASN A 2 -5.59 -17.35 -13.60
C ASN A 2 -4.24 -16.68 -13.29
N ILE A 3 -4.18 -15.90 -12.22
CA ILE A 3 -2.89 -15.46 -11.70
C ILE A 3 -2.21 -16.67 -11.07
N ASP A 4 -1.00 -16.92 -11.50
CA ASP A 4 -0.16 -17.95 -10.88
C ASP A 4 0.57 -17.33 -9.68
N LEU A 5 0.22 -17.75 -8.48
CA LEU A 5 0.81 -17.24 -7.22
C LEU A 5 2.28 -17.64 -7.02
N PHE A 6 2.73 -18.60 -7.81
CA PHE A 6 4.04 -19.24 -7.67
C PHE A 6 5.00 -18.91 -8.81
N GLN A 7 4.49 -18.24 -9.87
CA GLN A 7 5.30 -17.76 -10.99
C GLN A 7 5.12 -16.27 -11.19
N TYR A 8 6.22 -15.55 -11.28
CA TYR A 8 6.16 -14.12 -11.58
C TYR A 8 6.02 -13.89 -13.09
N LYS A 9 4.86 -13.39 -13.48
CA LYS A 9 4.58 -12.96 -14.85
C LYS A 9 3.76 -11.68 -14.83
N ARG A 10 4.21 -10.65 -15.56
CA ARG A 10 3.40 -9.43 -15.72
C ARG A 10 2.10 -9.74 -16.47
N ARG A 11 0.99 -9.16 -15.96
CA ARG A 11 -0.32 -9.21 -16.62
C ARG A 11 -0.22 -8.53 -17.97
N GLU A 12 -0.75 -9.15 -19.00
CA GLU A 12 -0.83 -8.57 -20.35
C GLU A 12 -1.83 -7.42 -20.36
N THR A 13 -1.36 -6.24 -20.78
CA THR A 13 -2.17 -5.01 -20.89
C THR A 13 -1.98 -4.37 -22.25
N SER A 14 -3.01 -3.62 -22.69
CA SER A 14 -2.94 -2.83 -23.93
C SER A 14 -1.91 -1.72 -23.82
N THR A 15 -1.42 -1.27 -24.96
CA THR A 15 -0.54 -0.10 -25.03
C THR A 15 -1.34 1.19 -24.98
N VAL A 16 -0.90 2.12 -24.13
CA VAL A 16 -1.42 3.48 -24.02
C VAL A 16 -0.32 4.46 -24.40
N HIS A 17 -0.61 5.34 -25.35
CA HIS A 17 0.31 6.37 -25.83
C HIS A 17 0.12 7.67 -25.04
N ILE A 18 1.21 8.18 -24.44
CA ILE A 18 1.17 9.38 -23.59
C ILE A 18 2.33 10.30 -24.04
N GLY A 19 2.05 11.19 -24.98
CA GLY A 19 3.09 12.04 -25.54
C GLY A 19 4.26 11.23 -26.09
N ALA A 20 5.46 11.44 -25.53
CA ALA A 20 6.68 10.78 -25.96
C ALA A 20 6.91 9.38 -25.35
N ILE A 21 6.00 8.88 -24.52
CA ILE A 21 6.16 7.56 -23.88
C ILE A 21 4.97 6.66 -24.15
N ASP A 22 5.26 5.37 -24.18
CA ASP A 22 4.25 4.31 -24.19
C ASP A 22 4.21 3.58 -22.84
N MET A 23 3.03 3.07 -22.48
CA MET A 23 2.74 2.39 -21.23
C MET A 23 1.91 1.14 -21.50
N GLY A 24 2.23 0.06 -20.79
CA GLY A 24 1.56 -1.25 -20.91
C GLY A 24 2.55 -2.37 -20.63
N SER A 25 2.09 -3.62 -20.78
CA SER A 25 2.91 -4.80 -20.43
C SER A 25 4.19 -4.96 -21.28
N GLU A 26 4.18 -4.44 -22.51
CA GLU A 26 5.35 -4.47 -23.42
C GLU A 26 6.45 -3.47 -23.02
N TYR A 27 6.16 -2.58 -22.08
CA TYR A 27 7.06 -1.50 -21.66
C TYR A 27 7.44 -1.64 -20.18
N PRO A 28 8.55 -1.01 -19.74
CA PRO A 28 8.90 -0.97 -18.31
C PRO A 28 7.79 -0.34 -17.47
N VAL A 29 7.67 -0.76 -16.22
CA VAL A 29 6.79 -0.10 -15.26
C VAL A 29 7.27 1.33 -15.04
N ARG A 30 6.43 2.32 -15.36
CA ARG A 30 6.76 3.74 -15.28
C ARG A 30 6.67 4.26 -13.85
N VAL A 31 7.53 5.22 -13.52
CA VAL A 31 7.49 5.93 -12.25
C VAL A 31 7.16 7.39 -12.44
N GLN A 32 6.35 7.93 -11.53
CA GLN A 32 5.84 9.28 -11.65
C GLN A 32 5.70 9.96 -10.29
N SER A 33 5.69 11.30 -10.31
CA SER A 33 5.38 12.12 -9.14
C SER A 33 4.44 13.28 -9.51
N MET A 34 4.13 14.12 -8.53
CA MET A 34 3.19 15.22 -8.67
C MET A 34 3.75 16.48 -8.04
N THR A 35 3.63 17.62 -8.71
CA THR A 35 4.03 18.92 -8.16
C THR A 35 3.17 19.33 -6.97
N THR A 36 3.75 20.09 -6.07
CA THR A 36 3.07 20.73 -4.94
C THR A 36 2.85 22.23 -5.15
N THR A 37 3.38 22.77 -6.23
CA THR A 37 3.30 24.18 -6.61
C THR A 37 1.88 24.58 -7.04
N ASN A 38 1.58 25.87 -6.95
CA ASN A 38 0.38 26.43 -7.55
C ASN A 38 0.49 26.36 -9.07
N THR A 39 -0.43 25.69 -9.75
CA THR A 39 -0.36 25.49 -11.21
C THR A 39 -0.54 26.79 -12.02
N ASN A 40 -0.99 27.88 -11.39
CA ASN A 40 -0.98 29.20 -12.01
C ASN A 40 0.40 29.90 -12.00
N ASP A 41 1.37 29.34 -11.27
CA ASP A 41 2.77 29.81 -11.24
C ASP A 41 3.60 28.95 -12.19
N THR A 42 3.80 29.44 -13.40
CA THR A 42 4.52 28.73 -14.46
C THR A 42 5.96 28.42 -14.07
N GLU A 43 6.69 29.40 -13.52
CA GLU A 43 8.11 29.27 -13.19
C GLU A 43 8.32 28.23 -12.08
N ALA A 44 7.54 28.31 -10.99
CA ALA A 44 7.60 27.34 -9.91
C ALA A 44 7.23 25.92 -10.37
N CYS A 45 6.23 25.77 -11.23
CA CYS A 45 5.82 24.48 -11.78
C CYS A 45 6.89 23.88 -12.69
N VAL A 46 7.49 24.67 -13.58
CA VAL A 46 8.58 24.21 -14.46
C VAL A 46 9.76 23.74 -13.63
N LYS A 47 10.23 24.55 -12.67
CA LYS A 47 11.33 24.19 -11.78
C LYS A 47 11.11 22.87 -11.05
N GLN A 48 9.96 22.70 -10.41
CA GLN A 48 9.67 21.47 -9.68
C GLN A 48 9.46 20.26 -10.60
N ALA A 49 8.89 20.47 -11.80
CA ALA A 49 8.79 19.43 -12.82
C ALA A 49 10.18 18.96 -13.27
N GLU A 50 11.13 19.88 -13.51
CA GLU A 50 12.52 19.54 -13.83
C GLU A 50 13.20 18.74 -12.71
N GLU A 51 12.98 19.10 -11.45
CA GLU A 51 13.52 18.36 -10.30
C GLU A 51 13.02 16.91 -10.29
N ILE A 52 11.72 16.69 -10.55
CA ILE A 52 11.13 15.35 -10.68
C ILE A 52 11.73 14.59 -11.87
N ILE A 53 11.87 15.24 -13.02
CA ILE A 53 12.43 14.64 -14.25
C ILE A 53 13.90 14.28 -14.04
N LYS A 54 14.70 15.16 -13.48
CA LYS A 54 16.13 14.93 -13.17
C LYS A 54 16.32 13.78 -12.17
N ALA A 55 15.36 13.55 -11.28
CA ALA A 55 15.35 12.38 -10.39
C ALA A 55 14.97 11.06 -11.11
N GLY A 56 14.57 11.12 -12.40
CA GLY A 56 14.15 9.97 -13.19
C GLY A 56 12.64 9.78 -13.34
N GLY A 57 11.85 10.79 -13.00
CA GLY A 57 10.40 10.78 -13.19
C GLY A 57 10.02 10.74 -14.67
N GLU A 58 9.17 9.81 -15.07
CA GLU A 58 8.77 9.58 -16.45
C GLU A 58 7.44 10.25 -16.82
N LEU A 59 6.67 10.69 -15.83
CA LEU A 59 5.48 11.54 -15.95
C LEU A 59 5.46 12.52 -14.78
N VAL A 60 5.01 13.74 -15.05
CA VAL A 60 4.81 14.78 -14.02
C VAL A 60 3.34 15.18 -13.97
N ARG A 61 2.71 15.07 -12.80
CA ARG A 61 1.31 15.42 -12.61
C ARG A 61 1.17 16.78 -11.93
N LEU A 62 0.27 17.62 -12.44
CA LEU A 62 -0.06 18.93 -11.91
C LEU A 62 -1.52 18.99 -11.49
N THR A 63 -1.79 19.63 -10.36
CA THR A 63 -3.16 19.91 -9.90
C THR A 63 -3.83 20.89 -10.87
N THR A 64 -5.05 20.56 -11.29
CA THR A 64 -5.79 21.36 -12.28
C THR A 64 -7.23 21.54 -11.78
N GLN A 65 -7.46 22.57 -10.95
CA GLN A 65 -8.74 22.80 -10.25
C GLN A 65 -9.70 23.65 -11.09
N GLY A 66 -9.16 24.57 -11.88
CA GLY A 66 -9.94 25.54 -12.65
C GLY A 66 -9.43 25.72 -14.06
N THR A 67 -10.20 26.44 -14.87
CA THR A 67 -9.87 26.71 -16.29
C THR A 67 -8.53 27.46 -16.42
N ARG A 68 -8.24 28.41 -15.52
CA ARG A 68 -6.97 29.15 -15.55
C ARG A 68 -5.76 28.23 -15.37
N GLU A 69 -5.82 27.26 -14.48
CA GLU A 69 -4.77 26.26 -14.28
C GLU A 69 -4.66 25.34 -15.48
N ALA A 70 -5.80 24.93 -16.07
CA ALA A 70 -5.81 24.13 -17.30
C ALA A 70 -5.18 24.87 -18.48
N GLU A 71 -5.46 26.16 -18.67
CA GLU A 71 -4.85 27.03 -19.68
C GLU A 71 -3.35 27.22 -19.41
N ASN A 72 -2.94 27.35 -18.13
CA ASN A 72 -1.55 27.52 -17.75
C ASN A 72 -0.68 26.27 -17.97
N LEU A 73 -1.27 25.11 -18.19
CA LEU A 73 -0.52 23.93 -18.64
C LEU A 73 0.19 24.19 -19.99
N LYS A 74 -0.37 25.05 -20.85
CA LYS A 74 0.22 25.40 -22.15
C LYS A 74 1.61 26.04 -22.02
N PRO A 75 1.80 27.17 -21.29
CA PRO A 75 3.12 27.76 -21.10
C PRO A 75 4.07 26.85 -20.29
N ILE A 76 3.58 26.10 -19.30
CA ILE A 76 4.41 25.15 -18.54
C ILE A 76 4.96 24.09 -19.50
N ASN A 77 4.11 23.47 -20.32
CA ASN A 77 4.52 22.47 -21.30
C ASN A 77 5.48 23.05 -22.34
N ALA A 78 5.18 24.22 -22.87
CA ALA A 78 6.03 24.91 -23.86
C ALA A 78 7.43 25.19 -23.31
N GLN A 79 7.56 25.64 -22.07
CA GLN A 79 8.85 25.93 -21.43
C GLN A 79 9.65 24.62 -21.25
N LEU A 80 9.04 23.56 -20.72
CA LEU A 80 9.72 22.28 -20.58
C LEU A 80 10.23 21.73 -21.93
N ARG A 81 9.46 21.90 -23.02
CA ARG A 81 9.90 21.52 -24.38
C ARG A 81 11.06 22.40 -24.87
N ALA A 82 11.03 23.69 -24.59
CA ALA A 82 12.13 24.61 -24.91
C ALA A 82 13.40 24.25 -24.12
N ASP A 83 13.27 23.78 -22.89
CA ASP A 83 14.39 23.33 -22.06
C ASP A 83 14.87 21.89 -22.39
N GLY A 84 14.28 21.28 -23.43
CA GLY A 84 14.70 19.99 -23.99
C GLY A 84 14.07 18.75 -23.34
N TYR A 85 13.12 18.91 -22.43
CA TYR A 85 12.42 17.80 -21.82
C TYR A 85 11.22 17.34 -22.65
N THR A 86 11.08 16.02 -22.82
CA THR A 86 9.94 15.40 -23.52
C THR A 86 8.96 14.71 -22.59
N THR A 87 9.22 14.73 -21.29
CA THR A 87 8.40 14.09 -20.26
C THR A 87 6.96 14.59 -20.30
N PRO A 88 5.95 13.68 -20.39
CA PRO A 88 4.55 14.07 -20.48
C PRO A 88 4.04 14.70 -19.18
N LEU A 89 3.15 15.70 -19.35
CA LEU A 89 2.40 16.29 -18.26
C LEU A 89 1.04 15.61 -18.09
N VAL A 90 0.63 15.47 -16.84
CA VAL A 90 -0.67 14.90 -16.46
C VAL A 90 -1.48 15.94 -15.70
N ALA A 91 -2.62 16.34 -16.25
CA ALA A 91 -3.57 17.22 -15.55
C ALA A 91 -4.43 16.41 -14.57
N ASP A 92 -4.46 16.84 -13.31
CA ASP A 92 -5.26 16.20 -12.26
C ASP A 92 -6.53 17.01 -11.98
N VAL A 93 -7.62 16.62 -12.64
CA VAL A 93 -8.90 17.33 -12.63
C VAL A 93 -9.86 16.71 -11.62
N HIS A 94 -10.56 17.56 -10.87
CA HIS A 94 -11.63 17.20 -9.94
C HIS A 94 -12.82 18.16 -10.08
N PHE A 95 -14.04 17.67 -9.84
CA PHE A 95 -15.31 18.38 -9.70
C PHE A 95 -15.82 19.13 -10.94
N ASN A 96 -14.99 19.48 -11.89
CA ASN A 96 -15.41 20.30 -13.02
C ASN A 96 -15.03 19.65 -14.37
N PRO A 97 -15.97 19.01 -15.04
CA PRO A 97 -15.74 18.40 -16.35
C PRO A 97 -15.23 19.37 -17.42
N ASN A 98 -15.62 20.66 -17.37
CA ASN A 98 -15.18 21.65 -18.37
C ASN A 98 -13.67 21.93 -18.25
N VAL A 99 -13.12 21.81 -17.05
CA VAL A 99 -11.66 21.91 -16.83
C VAL A 99 -10.92 20.76 -17.51
N ALA A 100 -11.50 19.55 -17.50
CA ALA A 100 -10.94 18.41 -18.20
C ALA A 100 -10.88 18.63 -19.72
N ASP A 101 -11.92 19.25 -20.30
CA ASP A 101 -11.94 19.57 -21.73
C ASP A 101 -10.79 20.51 -22.13
N VAL A 102 -10.58 21.57 -21.35
CA VAL A 102 -9.48 22.52 -21.58
C VAL A 102 -8.11 21.85 -21.34
N ALA A 103 -7.98 21.09 -20.26
CA ALA A 103 -6.73 20.38 -19.95
C ALA A 103 -6.32 19.38 -21.04
N ALA A 104 -7.30 18.74 -21.70
CA ALA A 104 -7.05 17.82 -22.81
C ALA A 104 -6.39 18.47 -24.04
N LEU A 105 -6.45 19.80 -24.16
CA LEU A 105 -5.78 20.54 -25.23
C LEU A 105 -4.29 20.76 -24.95
N TYR A 106 -3.85 20.70 -23.70
CA TYR A 106 -2.54 21.19 -23.28
C TYR A 106 -1.70 20.19 -22.47
N ALA A 107 -2.30 19.07 -22.04
CA ALA A 107 -1.61 17.99 -21.34
C ALA A 107 -1.65 16.69 -22.16
N GLU A 108 -0.63 15.87 -22.08
CA GLU A 108 -0.56 14.57 -22.77
C GLU A 108 -1.46 13.51 -22.10
N LYS A 109 -1.85 13.73 -20.84
CA LYS A 109 -2.83 12.90 -20.14
C LYS A 109 -3.68 13.72 -19.19
N VAL A 110 -4.97 13.41 -19.13
CA VAL A 110 -5.92 14.02 -18.17
C VAL A 110 -6.44 12.95 -17.21
N ARG A 111 -6.32 13.17 -15.92
CA ARG A 111 -6.98 12.35 -14.91
C ARG A 111 -8.34 12.96 -14.57
N ILE A 112 -9.37 12.13 -14.65
CA ILE A 112 -10.70 12.39 -14.13
C ILE A 112 -11.02 11.45 -12.97
N ASN A 113 -11.87 11.87 -12.05
CA ASN A 113 -12.30 11.07 -10.91
C ASN A 113 -13.80 10.74 -11.02
N PRO A 114 -14.17 9.48 -11.28
CA PRO A 114 -15.57 9.06 -11.36
C PRO A 114 -16.43 9.51 -10.19
N GLY A 115 -15.90 9.55 -8.99
CA GLY A 115 -16.64 9.95 -7.79
C GLY A 115 -17.05 11.42 -7.73
N ASN A 116 -16.51 12.28 -8.60
CA ASN A 116 -16.83 13.71 -8.63
C ASN A 116 -16.72 14.36 -10.02
N TYR A 117 -16.76 13.55 -11.09
CA TYR A 117 -16.71 14.08 -12.45
C TYR A 117 -18.06 14.68 -12.89
N VAL A 118 -19.14 13.94 -12.70
CA VAL A 118 -20.52 14.36 -12.95
C VAL A 118 -21.35 14.29 -11.68
N ASP A 119 -21.14 13.25 -10.90
CA ASP A 119 -21.77 13.10 -9.59
C ASP A 119 -21.37 14.29 -8.69
N PRO A 120 -22.28 14.80 -7.86
CA PRO A 120 -21.97 15.89 -6.95
C PRO A 120 -20.93 15.44 -5.91
N ALA A 121 -20.21 16.41 -5.36
CA ALA A 121 -19.29 16.15 -4.26
C ALA A 121 -19.99 15.39 -3.13
N ARG A 122 -19.28 14.40 -2.55
CA ARG A 122 -19.79 13.55 -1.46
C ARG A 122 -20.35 14.38 -0.30
N LYS A 123 -21.59 14.15 0.03
CA LYS A 123 -22.30 14.82 1.13
C LYS A 123 -22.51 13.92 2.34
N PHE A 124 -22.14 12.63 2.24
CA PHE A 124 -22.37 11.60 3.27
C PHE A 124 -23.87 11.40 3.58
N ILE A 125 -24.73 11.59 2.59
CA ILE A 125 -26.18 11.45 2.69
C ILE A 125 -26.59 10.04 2.26
N LYS A 126 -27.50 9.41 3.00
CA LYS A 126 -28.18 8.20 2.55
C LYS A 126 -29.31 8.60 1.59
N GLN A 127 -29.14 8.27 0.32
CA GLN A 127 -30.14 8.50 -0.72
C GLN A 127 -30.35 7.19 -1.47
N GLU A 128 -31.57 6.68 -1.47
CA GLU A 128 -31.94 5.51 -2.25
C GLU A 128 -32.29 5.92 -3.67
N TYR A 129 -31.81 5.15 -4.65
CA TYR A 129 -32.09 5.32 -6.07
C TYR A 129 -32.89 4.11 -6.56
N THR A 130 -33.99 4.34 -7.28
CA THR A 130 -34.61 3.28 -8.09
C THR A 130 -33.67 2.90 -9.24
N ASP A 131 -33.97 1.78 -9.92
CA ASP A 131 -33.16 1.36 -11.07
C ASP A 131 -33.26 2.38 -12.22
N GLU A 132 -34.42 2.99 -12.41
CA GLU A 132 -34.67 4.02 -13.42
C GLU A 132 -33.92 5.32 -13.10
N GLU A 133 -33.90 5.74 -11.83
CA GLU A 133 -33.15 6.91 -11.38
C GLU A 133 -31.65 6.69 -11.53
N TYR A 134 -31.18 5.49 -11.15
CA TYR A 134 -29.78 5.14 -11.30
C TYR A 134 -29.34 5.12 -12.77
N ALA A 135 -30.16 4.56 -13.66
CA ALA A 135 -29.92 4.56 -15.11
C ALA A 135 -29.89 5.98 -15.68
N ALA A 136 -30.75 6.89 -15.17
CA ALA A 136 -30.75 8.27 -15.57
C ALA A 136 -29.47 9.01 -15.18
N GLU A 137 -28.91 8.72 -13.99
CA GLU A 137 -27.60 9.26 -13.57
C GLU A 137 -26.45 8.72 -14.45
N LEU A 138 -26.45 7.43 -14.79
CA LEU A 138 -25.49 6.86 -15.74
C LEU A 138 -25.56 7.54 -17.11
N LYS A 139 -26.78 7.87 -17.58
CA LYS A 139 -26.96 8.58 -18.84
C LYS A 139 -26.37 10.00 -18.80
N LYS A 140 -26.48 10.71 -17.69
CA LYS A 140 -25.83 12.02 -17.50
C LYS A 140 -24.31 11.92 -17.58
N ILE A 141 -23.75 10.84 -16.97
CA ILE A 141 -22.30 10.58 -17.05
C ILE A 141 -21.90 10.36 -18.51
N GLU A 142 -22.61 9.50 -19.22
CA GLU A 142 -22.37 9.22 -20.63
C GLU A 142 -22.43 10.48 -21.49
N ASP A 143 -23.50 11.26 -21.37
CA ASP A 143 -23.74 12.48 -22.15
C ASP A 143 -22.63 13.53 -21.93
N ARG A 144 -22.01 13.54 -20.76
CA ARG A 144 -20.90 14.46 -20.45
C ARG A 144 -19.54 13.89 -20.83
N LEU A 145 -19.37 12.58 -20.74
CA LEU A 145 -18.09 11.91 -20.98
C LEU A 145 -17.76 11.80 -22.47
N ILE A 146 -18.73 11.50 -23.32
CA ILE A 146 -18.52 11.33 -24.78
C ILE A 146 -17.92 12.58 -25.42
N PRO A 147 -18.40 13.81 -25.21
CA PRO A 147 -17.77 15.03 -25.73
C PRO A 147 -16.30 15.17 -25.31
N PHE A 148 -15.98 14.88 -24.04
CA PHE A 148 -14.60 14.91 -23.54
C PHE A 148 -13.72 13.87 -24.25
N LEU A 149 -14.22 12.64 -24.44
CA LEU A 149 -13.49 11.60 -25.18
C LEU A 149 -13.19 12.02 -26.64
N ASN A 150 -14.13 12.72 -27.27
CA ASN A 150 -13.92 13.24 -28.62
C ASN A 150 -12.82 14.30 -28.67
N ILE A 151 -12.73 15.17 -27.67
CA ILE A 151 -11.61 16.13 -27.53
C ILE A 151 -10.29 15.37 -27.35
N CYS A 152 -10.26 14.35 -26.49
CA CYS A 152 -9.08 13.54 -26.27
C CYS A 152 -8.63 12.79 -27.53
N LYS A 153 -9.57 12.24 -28.32
CA LYS A 153 -9.26 11.61 -29.61
C LYS A 153 -8.62 12.59 -30.57
N ALA A 154 -9.20 13.79 -30.69
CA ALA A 154 -8.71 14.83 -31.61
C ALA A 154 -7.31 15.35 -31.25
N ASN A 155 -6.94 15.32 -29.96
CA ASN A 155 -5.68 15.85 -29.46
C ASN A 155 -4.67 14.74 -29.07
N HIS A 156 -4.98 13.47 -29.31
CA HIS A 156 -4.17 12.30 -28.91
C HIS A 156 -3.86 12.28 -27.39
N THR A 157 -4.78 12.79 -26.59
CA THR A 157 -4.65 12.88 -25.14
C THR A 157 -5.09 11.57 -24.48
N ALA A 158 -4.22 10.97 -23.68
CA ALA A 158 -4.59 9.82 -22.87
C ALA A 158 -5.49 10.23 -21.70
N VAL A 159 -6.31 9.31 -21.21
CA VAL A 159 -7.15 9.53 -20.03
C VAL A 159 -6.74 8.59 -18.93
N ARG A 160 -6.70 9.07 -17.69
CA ARG A 160 -6.65 8.23 -16.51
C ARG A 160 -7.97 8.31 -15.75
N ILE A 161 -8.65 7.18 -15.61
CA ILE A 161 -9.75 7.03 -14.66
C ILE A 161 -9.11 6.78 -13.29
N GLY A 162 -9.25 7.75 -12.40
CA GLY A 162 -8.62 7.71 -11.08
C GLY A 162 -9.63 7.71 -9.96
N VAL A 163 -10.00 6.51 -9.45
CA VAL A 163 -10.90 6.36 -8.30
C VAL A 163 -10.09 6.39 -7.02
N ASN A 164 -10.49 7.24 -6.09
CA ASN A 164 -10.01 7.22 -4.72
C ASN A 164 -11.15 6.74 -3.82
N HIS A 165 -10.85 5.82 -2.92
CA HIS A 165 -11.82 5.30 -1.93
C HIS A 165 -12.52 6.44 -1.17
N GLY A 166 -11.73 7.43 -0.74
CA GLY A 166 -12.24 8.58 0.01
C GLY A 166 -13.19 9.50 -0.73
N SER A 167 -13.23 9.43 -2.06
CA SER A 167 -14.08 10.31 -2.90
C SER A 167 -15.12 9.56 -3.74
N LEU A 168 -15.51 8.35 -3.34
CA LEU A 168 -16.64 7.66 -3.96
C LEU A 168 -17.92 8.49 -3.87
N SER A 169 -18.70 8.53 -4.95
CA SER A 169 -19.98 9.23 -4.96
C SER A 169 -20.98 8.61 -3.99
N ASP A 170 -21.90 9.42 -3.46
CA ASP A 170 -22.98 8.91 -2.61
C ASP A 170 -23.88 7.93 -3.36
N ARG A 171 -24.06 8.07 -4.68
CA ARG A 171 -24.80 7.15 -5.54
C ARG A 171 -24.19 5.73 -5.51
N ILE A 172 -22.88 5.62 -5.72
CA ILE A 172 -22.17 4.33 -5.66
C ILE A 172 -22.24 3.73 -4.24
N ARG A 173 -22.00 4.54 -3.22
CA ARG A 173 -21.99 4.06 -1.82
C ARG A 173 -23.36 3.56 -1.37
N ASN A 174 -24.41 4.25 -1.78
CA ASN A 174 -25.77 3.86 -1.40
C ASN A 174 -26.20 2.54 -2.06
N ARG A 175 -25.74 2.27 -3.30
CA ARG A 175 -26.10 1.05 -4.03
C ARG A 175 -25.18 -0.14 -3.73
N TYR A 176 -23.87 0.08 -3.65
CA TYR A 176 -22.86 -0.98 -3.54
C TYR A 176 -22.14 -0.99 -2.18
N GLY A 177 -22.37 0.01 -1.33
CA GLY A 177 -21.66 0.18 -0.07
C GLY A 177 -20.30 0.85 -0.22
N ASP A 178 -19.66 1.12 0.92
CA ASP A 178 -18.26 1.58 1.01
C ASP A 178 -17.32 0.38 1.00
N THR A 179 -17.30 -0.35 -0.10
CA THR A 179 -16.72 -1.68 -0.25
C THR A 179 -15.78 -1.73 -1.46
N PRO A 180 -14.87 -2.70 -1.54
CA PRO A 180 -14.07 -2.95 -2.76
C PRO A 180 -14.92 -3.11 -4.01
N GLU A 181 -16.09 -3.74 -3.92
CA GLU A 181 -17.04 -3.90 -5.02
C GLU A 181 -17.60 -2.57 -5.51
N GLY A 182 -17.95 -1.66 -4.60
CA GLY A 182 -18.38 -0.30 -4.93
C GLY A 182 -17.28 0.52 -5.60
N ILE A 183 -16.03 0.37 -5.14
CA ILE A 183 -14.87 1.01 -5.76
C ILE A 183 -14.68 0.52 -7.21
N VAL A 184 -14.78 -0.78 -7.42
CA VAL A 184 -14.66 -1.40 -8.75
C VAL A 184 -15.77 -0.94 -9.67
N GLU A 185 -17.02 -0.94 -9.22
CA GLU A 185 -18.15 -0.51 -10.06
C GLU A 185 -18.03 0.97 -10.46
N SER A 186 -17.53 1.81 -9.57
CA SER A 186 -17.22 3.22 -9.90
C SER A 186 -16.24 3.35 -11.08
N CYS A 187 -15.29 2.42 -11.24
CA CYS A 187 -14.43 2.34 -12.42
C CYS A 187 -15.19 1.77 -13.63
N MET A 188 -15.88 0.64 -13.44
CA MET A 188 -16.48 -0.12 -14.53
C MET A 188 -17.59 0.64 -15.27
N GLU A 189 -18.36 1.47 -14.59
CA GLU A 189 -19.34 2.35 -15.22
C GLU A 189 -18.72 3.23 -16.31
N PHE A 190 -17.57 3.82 -16.01
CA PHE A 190 -16.83 4.64 -16.99
C PHE A 190 -16.18 3.77 -18.07
N LEU A 191 -15.56 2.66 -17.70
CA LEU A 191 -14.86 1.79 -18.66
C LEU A 191 -15.79 1.18 -19.70
N ARG A 192 -17.04 0.87 -19.35
CA ARG A 192 -18.05 0.41 -20.31
C ARG A 192 -18.36 1.46 -21.36
N ILE A 193 -18.37 2.75 -20.99
CA ILE A 193 -18.52 3.86 -21.94
C ILE A 193 -17.27 3.96 -22.83
N PHE A 194 -16.07 3.94 -22.25
CA PHE A 194 -14.82 3.98 -23.01
C PHE A 194 -14.75 2.87 -24.05
N LYS A 195 -15.07 1.64 -23.67
CA LYS A 195 -15.10 0.49 -24.57
C LYS A 195 -16.11 0.66 -25.70
N ARG A 196 -17.32 1.11 -25.40
CA ARG A 196 -18.37 1.36 -26.38
C ARG A 196 -17.97 2.46 -27.37
N GLU A 197 -17.32 3.52 -26.87
CA GLU A 197 -16.80 4.62 -27.68
C GLU A 197 -15.49 4.29 -28.39
N LYS A 198 -14.96 3.08 -28.24
CA LYS A 198 -13.67 2.64 -28.81
C LYS A 198 -12.53 3.60 -28.45
N PHE A 199 -12.46 3.98 -27.17
CA PHE A 199 -11.37 4.79 -26.63
C PHE A 199 -10.48 3.91 -25.76
N ASP A 200 -9.38 3.43 -26.34
CA ASP A 200 -8.46 2.49 -25.68
C ASP A 200 -7.25 3.18 -25.04
N ASN A 201 -7.08 4.49 -25.25
CA ASN A 201 -5.96 5.26 -24.70
C ASN A 201 -6.21 5.66 -23.24
N VAL A 202 -6.49 4.66 -22.40
CA VAL A 202 -6.93 4.82 -21.01
C VAL A 202 -6.08 4.02 -20.02
N VAL A 203 -5.72 4.66 -18.92
CA VAL A 203 -5.06 4.06 -17.73
C VAL A 203 -6.04 4.13 -16.57
N ILE A 204 -6.04 3.13 -15.70
CA ILE A 204 -6.96 3.10 -14.56
C ILE A 204 -6.17 3.08 -13.27
N SER A 205 -6.67 3.77 -12.26
CA SER A 205 -6.14 3.65 -10.90
C SER A 205 -7.26 3.54 -9.88
N ILE A 206 -7.06 2.64 -8.92
CA ILE A 206 -7.77 2.62 -7.65
C ILE A 206 -6.75 2.93 -6.57
N LYS A 207 -7.06 3.88 -5.70
CA LYS A 207 -6.21 4.27 -4.58
C LYS A 207 -7.02 4.35 -3.30
N ALA A 208 -6.40 3.92 -2.21
CA ALA A 208 -6.92 4.03 -0.86
C ALA A 208 -5.75 4.21 0.12
N SER A 209 -6.02 4.78 1.29
CA SER A 209 -5.07 4.86 2.40
C SER A 209 -4.93 3.51 3.14
N ASN A 210 -5.96 2.66 3.08
CA ASN A 210 -5.94 1.29 3.59
C ASN A 210 -5.37 0.34 2.51
N THR A 211 -4.22 -0.26 2.79
CA THR A 211 -3.49 -1.14 1.86
C THR A 211 -4.30 -2.38 1.47
N ILE A 212 -5.03 -2.97 2.42
CA ILE A 212 -5.84 -4.17 2.18
C ILE A 212 -7.01 -3.86 1.24
N ILE A 213 -7.72 -2.75 1.49
CA ILE A 213 -8.82 -2.31 0.61
C ILE A 213 -8.27 -2.01 -0.78
N MET A 214 -7.13 -1.33 -0.89
CA MET A 214 -6.51 -0.99 -2.17
C MET A 214 -6.16 -2.24 -2.97
N VAL A 215 -5.46 -3.21 -2.37
CA VAL A 215 -5.06 -4.44 -3.06
C VAL A 215 -6.26 -5.28 -3.48
N ARG A 216 -7.24 -5.48 -2.59
CA ARG A 216 -8.48 -6.21 -2.90
C ARG A 216 -9.24 -5.56 -4.05
N SER A 217 -9.40 -4.24 -4.02
CA SER A 217 -10.12 -3.49 -5.06
C SER A 217 -9.43 -3.61 -6.42
N VAL A 218 -8.10 -3.54 -6.47
CA VAL A 218 -7.36 -3.67 -7.73
C VAL A 218 -7.45 -5.11 -8.27
N ARG A 219 -7.34 -6.13 -7.42
CA ARG A 219 -7.52 -7.55 -7.82
C ARG A 219 -8.93 -7.80 -8.38
N LEU A 220 -9.96 -7.29 -7.71
CA LEU A 220 -11.35 -7.36 -8.18
C LEU A 220 -11.56 -6.60 -9.50
N LEU A 221 -10.94 -5.43 -9.66
CA LEU A 221 -11.00 -4.67 -10.92
C LEU A 221 -10.40 -5.47 -12.08
N VAL A 222 -9.25 -6.10 -11.87
CA VAL A 222 -8.62 -6.95 -12.89
C VAL A 222 -9.57 -8.08 -13.32
N GLU A 223 -10.20 -8.76 -12.37
CA GLU A 223 -11.18 -9.80 -12.67
C GLU A 223 -12.40 -9.26 -13.43
N ALA A 224 -12.93 -8.12 -13.00
CA ALA A 224 -14.09 -7.49 -13.64
C ALA A 224 -13.76 -7.07 -15.10
N MET A 225 -12.60 -6.47 -15.31
CA MET A 225 -12.13 -6.12 -16.66
C MET A 225 -11.96 -7.35 -17.54
N ASP A 226 -11.32 -8.41 -17.05
CA ASP A 226 -11.11 -9.64 -17.81
C ASP A 226 -12.44 -10.30 -18.21
N LYS A 227 -13.44 -10.32 -17.32
CA LYS A 227 -14.79 -10.84 -17.61
C LYS A 227 -15.50 -10.06 -18.72
N GLU A 228 -15.25 -8.77 -18.82
CA GLU A 228 -15.83 -7.90 -19.85
C GLU A 228 -14.89 -7.71 -21.07
N GLY A 229 -13.78 -8.46 -21.14
CA GLY A 229 -12.84 -8.41 -22.27
C GLY A 229 -12.09 -7.08 -22.36
N MET A 230 -11.62 -6.57 -21.23
CA MET A 230 -10.81 -5.36 -21.08
C MET A 230 -9.46 -5.73 -20.46
N ASN A 231 -8.37 -5.12 -20.96
CA ASN A 231 -7.02 -5.35 -20.45
C ASN A 231 -6.23 -4.04 -20.32
N TYR A 232 -6.88 -2.97 -19.88
CA TYR A 232 -6.26 -1.65 -19.75
C TYR A 232 -5.14 -1.64 -18.70
N PRO A 233 -4.09 -0.79 -18.91
CA PRO A 233 -2.99 -0.60 -17.97
C PRO A 233 -3.44 -0.01 -16.63
N LEU A 234 -2.71 -0.36 -15.57
CA LEU A 234 -3.01 0.04 -14.21
C LEU A 234 -1.92 0.94 -13.61
N HIS A 235 -2.37 2.01 -12.95
CA HIS A 235 -1.55 2.89 -12.13
C HIS A 235 -1.77 2.57 -10.66
N LEU A 236 -0.73 2.09 -9.98
CA LEU A 236 -0.78 1.73 -8.57
C LEU A 236 -0.33 2.88 -7.67
N GLY A 237 -0.93 2.96 -6.49
CA GLY A 237 -0.52 3.89 -5.44
C GLY A 237 -1.36 3.73 -4.18
N VAL A 238 -0.70 3.91 -3.03
CA VAL A 238 -1.36 4.06 -1.72
C VAL A 238 -1.48 5.55 -1.45
N THR A 239 -2.68 6.05 -1.16
CA THR A 239 -2.89 7.46 -0.81
C THR A 239 -2.53 7.69 0.66
N GLU A 240 -2.13 8.92 0.98
CA GLU A 240 -1.87 9.37 2.34
C GLU A 240 -0.98 8.39 3.12
N ALA A 241 0.08 7.90 2.46
CA ALA A 241 0.98 6.91 3.04
C ALA A 241 1.81 7.46 4.21
N GLY A 242 2.01 8.78 4.25
CA GLY A 242 2.78 9.44 5.29
C GLY A 242 4.19 9.82 4.83
N GLU A 243 5.07 10.06 5.77
CA GLU A 243 6.45 10.45 5.53
C GLU A 243 7.46 9.43 6.05
N GLY A 244 8.72 9.57 5.66
CA GLY A 244 9.84 8.77 6.16
C GLY A 244 9.61 7.28 5.98
N GLU A 245 9.88 6.53 7.03
CA GLU A 245 9.80 5.06 7.04
C GLU A 245 8.37 4.57 6.86
N ASP A 246 7.39 5.20 7.51
CA ASP A 246 5.99 4.79 7.47
C ASP A 246 5.41 4.88 6.06
N GLY A 247 5.72 5.96 5.33
CA GLY A 247 5.28 6.16 3.96
C GLY A 247 5.88 5.14 3.01
N ARG A 248 7.18 4.82 3.16
CA ARG A 248 7.89 3.82 2.37
C ARG A 248 7.35 2.42 2.61
N ILE A 249 7.25 2.01 3.87
CA ILE A 249 6.74 0.68 4.26
C ILE A 249 5.30 0.50 3.78
N LYS A 250 4.43 1.47 4.01
CA LYS A 250 3.02 1.40 3.62
C LYS A 250 2.85 1.32 2.10
N SER A 251 3.63 2.11 1.35
CA SER A 251 3.64 2.05 -0.11
C SER A 251 4.14 0.70 -0.62
N ALA A 252 5.22 0.17 -0.05
CA ALA A 252 5.78 -1.12 -0.44
C ALA A 252 4.85 -2.30 -0.12
N VAL A 253 4.15 -2.29 1.02
CA VAL A 253 3.14 -3.31 1.35
C VAL A 253 2.03 -3.33 0.30
N GLY A 254 1.44 -2.18 -0.03
CA GLY A 254 0.30 -2.13 -0.96
C GLY A 254 0.71 -2.30 -2.42
N ILE A 255 1.64 -1.48 -2.90
CA ILE A 255 2.10 -1.51 -4.31
C ILE A 255 2.90 -2.78 -4.58
N GLY A 256 3.78 -3.16 -3.64
CA GLY A 256 4.63 -4.35 -3.78
C GLY A 256 3.84 -5.65 -3.90
N ALA A 257 2.74 -5.80 -3.16
CA ALA A 257 1.86 -6.97 -3.27
C ALA A 257 1.25 -7.12 -4.68
N LEU A 258 0.79 -6.02 -5.28
CA LEU A 258 0.22 -6.03 -6.62
C LEU A 258 1.28 -6.23 -7.71
N LEU A 259 2.43 -5.54 -7.60
CA LEU A 259 3.55 -5.76 -8.53
C LEU A 259 4.03 -7.21 -8.48
N ALA A 260 4.07 -7.82 -7.29
CA ALA A 260 4.45 -9.23 -7.12
C ALA A 260 3.45 -10.20 -7.78
N ASP A 261 2.18 -9.82 -7.88
CA ASP A 261 1.15 -10.54 -8.63
C ASP A 261 1.24 -10.26 -10.16
N GLY A 262 2.22 -9.47 -10.61
CA GLY A 262 2.37 -9.06 -12.01
C GLY A 262 1.44 -7.92 -12.43
N ILE A 263 0.77 -7.26 -11.51
CA ILE A 263 -0.20 -6.18 -11.76
C ILE A 263 0.47 -4.83 -11.60
N GLY A 264 0.34 -3.96 -12.60
CA GLY A 264 0.78 -2.59 -12.56
C GLY A 264 1.72 -2.21 -13.72
N ASP A 265 1.42 -1.10 -14.36
CA ASP A 265 2.16 -0.56 -15.53
C ASP A 265 2.80 0.79 -15.21
N THR A 266 2.33 1.45 -14.18
CA THR A 266 2.94 2.65 -13.59
C THR A 266 2.63 2.73 -12.10
N ILE A 267 3.53 3.32 -11.34
CA ILE A 267 3.34 3.52 -9.91
C ILE A 267 3.65 4.96 -9.47
N ARG A 268 3.04 5.39 -8.38
CA ARG A 268 3.45 6.53 -7.60
C ARG A 268 3.47 6.18 -6.12
N VAL A 269 4.61 6.32 -5.46
CA VAL A 269 4.67 6.42 -3.99
C VAL A 269 4.26 7.83 -3.58
N SER A 270 3.37 7.95 -2.60
CA SER A 270 2.84 9.25 -2.15
C SER A 270 3.43 9.57 -0.78
N LEU A 271 4.56 10.28 -0.78
CA LEU A 271 5.27 10.66 0.44
C LEU A 271 4.98 12.13 0.80
N SER A 272 4.89 12.41 2.10
CA SER A 272 4.79 13.78 2.62
C SER A 272 6.17 14.47 2.65
N GLU A 273 6.90 14.37 1.52
CA GLU A 273 8.28 14.84 1.30
C GLU A 273 8.33 15.68 0.02
N GLU A 274 9.53 16.12 -0.39
CA GLU A 274 9.70 16.75 -1.70
C GLU A 274 9.33 15.76 -2.82
N PRO A 275 8.58 16.22 -3.86
CA PRO A 275 8.11 15.32 -4.91
C PRO A 275 9.19 14.50 -5.62
N ALA A 276 10.38 15.06 -5.79
CA ALA A 276 11.50 14.36 -6.40
C ALA A 276 12.01 13.18 -5.56
N ALA A 277 11.82 13.20 -4.23
CA ALA A 277 12.21 12.12 -3.34
C ALA A 277 11.36 10.84 -3.54
N GLU A 278 10.16 10.95 -4.12
CA GLU A 278 9.31 9.81 -4.44
C GLU A 278 9.92 8.91 -5.53
N ILE A 279 10.68 9.48 -6.46
CA ILE A 279 11.15 8.79 -7.67
C ILE A 279 12.16 7.68 -7.38
N PRO A 280 13.26 7.89 -6.63
CA PRO A 280 14.19 6.80 -6.33
C PRO A 280 13.52 5.68 -5.51
N VAL A 281 12.61 6.01 -4.60
CA VAL A 281 11.84 5.03 -3.82
C VAL A 281 10.96 4.17 -4.74
N ALA A 282 10.22 4.80 -5.65
CA ALA A 282 9.38 4.09 -6.62
C ALA A 282 10.21 3.22 -7.56
N ARG A 283 11.35 3.72 -8.06
CA ARG A 283 12.25 2.99 -8.96
C ARG A 283 12.83 1.76 -8.26
N HIS A 284 13.34 1.93 -7.04
CA HIS A 284 13.88 0.80 -6.27
C HIS A 284 12.84 -0.32 -6.08
N LEU A 285 11.61 0.04 -5.71
CA LEU A 285 10.53 -0.94 -5.52
C LEU A 285 10.21 -1.70 -6.82
N VAL A 286 10.12 -0.99 -7.95
CA VAL A 286 9.89 -1.61 -9.27
C VAL A 286 11.03 -2.54 -9.64
N ASP A 287 12.28 -2.09 -9.51
CA ASP A 287 13.47 -2.86 -9.89
C ASP A 287 13.63 -4.09 -9.01
N TYR A 288 13.36 -3.96 -7.71
CA TYR A 288 13.39 -5.09 -6.78
C TYR A 288 12.41 -6.21 -7.18
N ILE A 289 11.17 -5.86 -7.48
CA ILE A 289 10.18 -6.85 -7.91
C ILE A 289 10.53 -7.44 -9.28
N ASN A 290 11.02 -6.61 -10.22
CA ASN A 290 11.38 -7.07 -11.56
C ASN A 290 12.55 -8.08 -11.55
N ARG A 291 13.43 -8.09 -10.54
CA ARG A 291 14.49 -9.10 -10.38
C ARG A 291 13.94 -10.52 -10.27
N ARG A 292 12.64 -10.69 -10.00
CA ARG A 292 11.98 -12.01 -9.97
C ARG A 292 11.75 -12.58 -11.37
N GLN A 293 11.83 -11.77 -12.41
CA GLN A 293 11.62 -12.22 -13.80
C GLN A 293 12.62 -13.32 -14.17
N GLY A 294 12.13 -14.39 -14.79
CA GLY A 294 12.96 -15.51 -15.22
C GLY A 294 13.45 -16.41 -14.08
N HIS A 295 12.85 -16.32 -12.88
CA HIS A 295 13.19 -17.21 -11.77
C HIS A 295 12.91 -18.70 -12.10
N LEU A 296 13.57 -19.59 -11.41
CA LEU A 296 13.32 -21.00 -11.53
C LEU A 296 11.87 -21.36 -11.14
N LEU A 297 11.31 -22.38 -11.77
CA LEU A 297 9.96 -22.85 -11.52
C LEU A 297 9.77 -23.21 -10.04
N VAL A 298 8.75 -22.65 -9.41
CA VAL A 298 8.27 -23.07 -8.09
C VAL A 298 7.01 -23.93 -8.32
N PRO A 299 7.07 -25.25 -8.14
CA PRO A 299 5.94 -26.16 -8.44
C PRO A 299 4.91 -26.15 -7.29
N GLY A 300 4.44 -24.95 -6.92
CA GLY A 300 3.42 -24.76 -5.90
C GLY A 300 2.01 -25.09 -6.43
N THR A 301 1.11 -25.43 -5.51
CA THR A 301 -0.32 -25.64 -5.82
C THR A 301 -1.15 -24.81 -4.86
N GLN A 302 -2.05 -24.01 -5.40
CA GLN A 302 -2.94 -23.18 -4.59
C GLN A 302 -3.91 -24.05 -3.79
N ALA A 303 -3.99 -23.81 -2.48
CA ALA A 303 -4.97 -24.47 -1.62
C ALA A 303 -6.40 -24.08 -2.04
N LYS A 304 -7.29 -25.09 -2.09
CA LYS A 304 -8.69 -24.90 -2.54
C LYS A 304 -9.47 -23.91 -1.70
N ALA A 305 -9.12 -23.78 -0.43
CA ALA A 305 -9.77 -22.84 0.50
C ALA A 305 -9.28 -21.39 0.33
N PHE A 306 -8.20 -21.15 -0.42
CA PHE A 306 -7.67 -19.81 -0.62
C PHE A 306 -8.42 -19.07 -1.72
N ASN A 307 -8.87 -17.86 -1.41
CA ASN A 307 -9.49 -16.96 -2.37
C ASN A 307 -8.60 -15.71 -2.61
N TRP A 308 -7.93 -15.69 -3.75
CA TRP A 308 -7.03 -14.60 -4.12
C TRP A 308 -7.71 -13.22 -4.23
N LEU A 309 -8.97 -13.18 -4.63
CA LEU A 309 -9.74 -11.93 -4.76
C LEU A 309 -10.18 -11.37 -3.42
N ARG A 310 -10.47 -12.26 -2.48
CA ARG A 310 -10.94 -11.93 -1.13
C ARG A 310 -10.17 -12.77 -0.11
N PRO A 311 -8.85 -12.54 0.03
CA PRO A 311 -8.06 -13.32 0.96
C PRO A 311 -8.52 -13.05 2.39
N GLU A 312 -8.73 -14.12 3.12
CA GLU A 312 -9.03 -14.12 4.55
C GLU A 312 -7.84 -14.72 5.30
N ARG A 313 -7.69 -14.36 6.56
CA ARG A 313 -6.63 -14.94 7.38
C ARG A 313 -6.80 -16.45 7.45
N ARG A 314 -5.74 -17.18 7.05
CA ARG A 314 -5.69 -18.63 7.15
C ARG A 314 -5.95 -19.04 8.60
N PHE A 315 -6.84 -20.02 8.81
CA PHE A 315 -7.01 -20.61 10.13
C PHE A 315 -5.73 -21.31 10.56
N THR A 316 -5.25 -21.01 11.77
CA THR A 316 -4.14 -21.71 12.43
C THR A 316 -4.53 -22.03 13.88
N ARG A 317 -3.90 -23.05 14.48
CA ARG A 317 -4.06 -23.33 15.90
C ARG A 317 -3.27 -22.30 16.72
N ALA A 318 -3.80 -21.92 17.87
CA ALA A 318 -3.04 -21.08 18.79
C ALA A 318 -2.02 -21.96 19.54
N VAL A 319 -0.75 -21.56 19.51
CA VAL A 319 0.36 -22.21 20.23
C VAL A 319 1.07 -21.16 21.07
N ALA A 320 0.96 -21.23 22.40
CA ALA A 320 1.58 -20.29 23.34
C ALA A 320 1.34 -18.79 22.99
N GLY A 321 0.16 -18.45 22.45
CA GLY A 321 -0.21 -17.10 22.03
C GLY A 321 0.19 -16.74 20.60
N ILE A 322 0.72 -17.68 19.82
CA ILE A 322 1.03 -17.50 18.40
C ILE A 322 -0.05 -18.19 17.56
N GLY A 323 -0.53 -17.54 16.51
CA GLY A 323 -1.57 -18.07 15.64
C GLY A 323 -3.01 -17.93 16.21
N GLY A 324 -3.98 -18.59 15.59
CA GLY A 324 -5.39 -18.42 15.90
C GLY A 324 -5.86 -17.00 15.66
N SER A 325 -6.55 -16.42 16.65
CA SER A 325 -7.01 -15.03 16.64
C SER A 325 -5.98 -14.01 17.17
N ASN A 326 -4.80 -14.48 17.61
CA ASN A 326 -3.78 -13.59 18.16
C ASN A 326 -3.16 -12.71 17.08
N ALA A 327 -2.69 -11.52 17.48
CA ALA A 327 -1.91 -10.66 16.60
C ALA A 327 -0.59 -11.37 16.21
N PRO A 328 -0.10 -11.19 14.97
CA PRO A 328 1.17 -11.76 14.56
C PRO A 328 2.33 -11.27 15.43
N ILE A 329 3.27 -12.17 15.72
CA ILE A 329 4.44 -11.89 16.56
C ILE A 329 5.61 -11.31 15.76
N VAL A 330 6.55 -10.69 16.47
CA VAL A 330 7.85 -10.26 15.94
C VAL A 330 8.96 -11.00 16.66
N ILE A 331 9.84 -11.66 15.91
CA ILE A 331 11.10 -12.25 16.39
C ILE A 331 12.24 -11.32 15.99
N ALA A 332 13.17 -11.06 16.91
CA ALA A 332 14.40 -10.30 16.67
C ALA A 332 15.63 -11.19 16.82
N SER A 333 16.70 -10.89 16.07
CA SER A 333 17.97 -11.64 16.12
C SER A 333 18.87 -11.23 17.28
N SER A 334 18.56 -10.13 17.96
CA SER A 334 19.25 -9.68 19.18
C SER A 334 18.36 -8.69 19.94
N PRO A 335 18.63 -8.43 21.23
CA PRO A 335 17.96 -7.38 21.98
C PRO A 335 18.15 -6.00 21.32
N SER A 336 17.18 -5.10 21.47
CA SER A 336 17.24 -3.72 21.01
C SER A 336 16.62 -2.78 22.03
N GLU A 337 17.06 -1.52 22.04
CA GLU A 337 16.54 -0.47 22.94
C GLU A 337 15.31 0.23 22.36
N ASN A 338 14.36 -0.52 21.82
CA ASN A 338 13.13 0.03 21.26
C ASN A 338 12.06 0.23 22.34
N LYS A 339 11.19 1.22 22.15
CA LYS A 339 9.96 1.35 22.94
C LYS A 339 9.02 0.16 22.80
N GLN A 340 9.05 -0.49 21.62
CA GLN A 340 8.34 -1.73 21.33
C GLN A 340 9.37 -2.84 21.23
N GLU A 341 9.45 -3.69 22.27
CA GLU A 341 10.32 -4.87 22.27
C GLU A 341 9.72 -5.97 21.38
N ALA A 342 10.60 -6.77 20.75
CA ALA A 342 10.20 -7.98 20.03
C ALA A 342 9.56 -8.99 21.00
N ASP A 343 8.61 -9.79 20.51
CA ASP A 343 7.93 -10.80 21.34
C ASP A 343 8.89 -11.94 21.71
N TYR A 344 9.83 -12.27 20.82
CA TYR A 344 10.86 -13.28 21.02
C TYR A 344 12.22 -12.77 20.53
N ILE A 345 13.28 -13.19 21.20
CA ILE A 345 14.67 -12.93 20.79
C ILE A 345 15.36 -14.25 20.49
N TYR A 346 15.91 -14.36 19.27
CA TYR A 346 16.74 -15.50 18.91
C TYR A 346 18.15 -15.33 19.48
N ALA A 347 18.54 -16.19 20.41
CA ALA A 347 19.85 -16.20 21.08
C ALA A 347 20.80 -17.27 20.55
N GLY A 348 20.34 -18.16 19.65
CA GLY A 348 21.17 -19.19 19.02
C GLY A 348 21.83 -20.15 20.01
N GLN A 349 23.16 -20.25 19.94
CA GLN A 349 23.98 -21.14 20.79
C GLN A 349 24.39 -20.52 22.13
N GLU A 350 24.20 -19.19 22.31
CA GLU A 350 24.69 -18.49 23.51
C GLU A 350 23.58 -17.67 24.16
N LEU A 351 22.92 -18.22 25.15
CA LEU A 351 21.99 -17.49 26.02
C LEU A 351 22.80 -16.86 27.19
N LYS A 352 23.17 -15.57 27.03
CA LYS A 352 24.10 -14.90 27.99
C LYS A 352 23.38 -14.36 29.22
N GLU A 353 22.31 -13.61 29.06
CA GLU A 353 21.52 -13.02 30.13
C GLU A 353 20.05 -13.00 29.73
N CYS A 354 19.18 -13.49 30.60
CA CYS A 354 17.73 -13.44 30.39
C CYS A 354 17.16 -12.19 31.06
N LYS A 355 16.56 -11.30 30.30
CA LYS A 355 15.77 -10.20 30.84
C LYS A 355 14.45 -10.76 31.37
N GLU A 356 14.03 -10.33 32.54
CA GLU A 356 12.76 -10.77 33.14
C GLU A 356 11.58 -10.51 32.20
N GLY A 357 10.75 -11.52 31.99
CA GLY A 357 9.58 -11.45 31.12
C GLY A 357 9.85 -11.56 29.62
N GLN A 358 11.10 -11.48 29.15
CA GLN A 358 11.46 -11.65 27.75
C GLN A 358 11.50 -13.14 27.39
N LYS A 359 11.02 -13.48 26.19
CA LYS A 359 11.06 -14.84 25.65
C LYS A 359 12.22 -15.00 24.67
N TYR A 360 12.90 -16.15 24.78
CA TYR A 360 14.08 -16.46 23.98
C TYR A 360 13.89 -17.73 23.16
N ILE A 361 14.50 -17.73 21.99
CA ILE A 361 14.59 -18.89 21.10
C ILE A 361 16.07 -19.29 21.03
N VAL A 362 16.38 -20.55 21.29
CA VAL A 362 17.74 -21.10 21.22
C VAL A 362 17.77 -22.33 20.31
N ASP A 363 18.93 -22.63 19.77
CA ASP A 363 19.10 -23.85 19.00
C ASP A 363 18.78 -25.09 19.85
N TYR A 364 18.23 -26.13 19.25
CA TYR A 364 17.72 -27.28 19.99
C TYR A 364 18.78 -28.01 20.82
N ASP A 365 20.01 -28.08 20.34
CA ASP A 365 21.11 -28.68 21.07
C ASP A 365 21.50 -27.85 22.31
N GLN A 366 21.53 -26.53 22.21
CA GLN A 366 21.70 -25.65 23.34
C GLN A 366 20.51 -25.79 24.34
N TYR A 367 19.26 -25.83 23.85
CA TYR A 367 18.11 -26.04 24.69
C TYR A 367 18.21 -27.30 25.55
N MET A 368 18.72 -28.38 25.00
CA MET A 368 18.86 -29.68 25.71
C MET A 368 19.82 -29.59 26.89
N THR A 369 20.79 -28.68 26.86
CA THR A 369 21.82 -28.51 27.91
C THR A 369 21.39 -27.55 29.03
N LEU A 370 20.32 -26.75 28.83
CA LEU A 370 19.88 -25.78 29.83
C LEU A 370 19.22 -26.43 31.03
N ASP A 371 19.62 -26.03 32.24
CA ASP A 371 18.95 -26.40 33.49
C ASP A 371 17.63 -25.63 33.69
N ASP A 372 17.65 -24.31 33.50
CA ASP A 372 16.47 -23.47 33.52
C ASP A 372 15.99 -23.16 32.09
N LYS A 373 14.76 -23.54 31.80
CA LYS A 373 14.10 -23.37 30.51
C LYS A 373 12.94 -22.37 30.54
N THR A 374 12.86 -21.58 31.62
CA THR A 374 11.81 -20.59 31.79
C THR A 374 11.89 -19.53 30.67
N ASN A 375 10.80 -19.34 29.90
CA ASN A 375 10.73 -18.46 28.74
C ASN A 375 11.78 -18.75 27.64
N VAL A 376 12.32 -19.97 27.58
CA VAL A 376 13.27 -20.39 26.54
C VAL A 376 12.65 -21.53 25.72
N TYR A 377 12.75 -21.43 24.40
CA TYR A 377 12.09 -22.35 23.48
C TYR A 377 13.10 -22.82 22.40
N PRO A 378 13.05 -24.11 22.01
CA PRO A 378 13.99 -24.65 21.03
C PRO A 378 13.56 -24.34 19.60
N ILE A 379 14.54 -24.09 18.74
CA ILE A 379 14.37 -24.06 17.29
C ILE A 379 15.15 -25.21 16.62
N PHE A 380 14.49 -25.88 15.70
CA PHE A 380 15.00 -27.05 14.99
C PHE A 380 15.19 -26.74 13.51
N PRO A 381 16.33 -27.08 12.91
CA PRO A 381 16.42 -27.18 11.45
C PRO A 381 15.66 -28.44 10.98
N VAL A 382 15.29 -28.50 9.70
CA VAL A 382 14.57 -29.66 9.14
C VAL A 382 15.31 -31.00 9.35
N THR A 383 16.64 -30.97 9.35
CA THR A 383 17.50 -32.15 9.60
C THR A 383 17.37 -32.68 11.02
N ALA A 384 16.87 -31.89 11.96
CA ALA A 384 16.70 -32.27 13.35
C ALA A 384 15.26 -32.73 13.69
N VAL A 385 14.39 -32.91 12.69
CA VAL A 385 13.02 -33.43 12.87
C VAL A 385 12.97 -34.70 13.74
N PRO A 386 13.89 -35.71 13.61
CA PRO A 386 13.89 -36.89 14.47
C PRO A 386 14.08 -36.61 15.97
N PHE A 387 14.65 -35.46 16.32
CA PHE A 387 14.90 -35.08 17.71
C PHE A 387 13.82 -34.23 18.35
N ILE A 388 12.81 -33.78 17.60
CA ILE A 388 11.76 -32.88 18.09
C ILE A 388 11.01 -33.47 19.29
N ALA A 389 10.71 -34.78 19.29
CA ALA A 389 10.03 -35.45 20.38
C ALA A 389 10.84 -35.52 21.68
N MET A 390 12.18 -35.37 21.61
CA MET A 390 13.06 -35.41 22.79
C MET A 390 12.99 -34.10 23.59
N ALA A 391 12.70 -32.97 22.97
CA ALA A 391 12.56 -31.70 23.66
C ALA A 391 11.17 -31.59 24.31
N LYS A 392 11.14 -31.51 25.65
CA LYS A 392 9.91 -31.26 26.41
C LYS A 392 9.67 -29.76 26.49
N ALA A 393 8.93 -29.22 25.55
CA ALA A 393 8.56 -27.81 25.48
C ALA A 393 7.14 -27.67 24.91
N ASP A 394 6.36 -26.75 25.45
CA ASP A 394 5.00 -26.46 25.01
C ASP A 394 4.96 -25.60 23.73
N LEU A 395 6.10 -25.07 23.35
CA LEU A 395 6.32 -24.33 22.12
C LEU A 395 7.67 -24.74 21.55
N LYS A 396 7.67 -25.09 20.26
CA LYS A 396 8.86 -25.43 19.48
C LYS A 396 8.82 -24.70 18.16
N PHE A 397 9.96 -24.31 17.63
CA PHE A 397 10.08 -23.73 16.30
C PHE A 397 10.74 -24.72 15.35
N LEU A 398 10.23 -24.81 14.13
CA LEU A 398 10.80 -25.66 13.07
C LEU A 398 11.04 -24.82 11.83
N VAL A 399 12.30 -24.72 11.40
CA VAL A 399 12.67 -24.02 10.17
C VAL A 399 12.38 -24.90 8.97
N LEU A 400 11.56 -24.40 8.06
CA LEU A 400 11.18 -25.09 6.83
C LEU A 400 11.37 -24.17 5.61
N GLN A 401 11.70 -24.81 4.49
CA GLN A 401 11.73 -24.22 3.17
C GLN A 401 10.92 -25.10 2.24
N PHE A 402 10.24 -24.52 1.24
CA PHE A 402 9.55 -25.28 0.22
C PHE A 402 10.53 -26.22 -0.51
N GLY A 403 10.10 -27.44 -0.81
CA GLY A 403 10.99 -28.47 -1.38
C GLY A 403 11.75 -29.30 -0.32
N ALA A 404 11.57 -29.05 0.98
CA ALA A 404 11.96 -29.98 2.03
C ALA A 404 11.19 -31.32 1.85
N PRO A 405 11.66 -32.46 2.44
CA PRO A 405 10.95 -33.74 2.33
C PRO A 405 9.51 -33.64 2.85
N THR A 406 8.57 -33.52 1.94
CA THR A 406 7.17 -33.15 2.22
C THR A 406 6.47 -34.13 3.16
N GLU A 407 6.60 -35.44 2.91
CA GLU A 407 5.95 -36.45 3.74
C GLU A 407 6.45 -36.43 5.18
N GLU A 408 7.77 -36.23 5.37
CA GLU A 408 8.37 -36.20 6.71
C GLU A 408 7.92 -35.00 7.53
N TYR A 409 7.98 -33.78 6.97
CA TYR A 409 7.61 -32.60 7.74
C TYR A 409 6.09 -32.49 7.97
N LEU A 410 5.26 -32.91 7.01
CA LEU A 410 3.81 -32.92 7.20
C LEU A 410 3.40 -33.91 8.30
N ALA A 411 3.99 -35.10 8.32
CA ALA A 411 3.77 -36.09 9.38
C ALA A 411 4.22 -35.53 10.76
N CYS A 412 5.38 -34.90 10.81
CA CYS A 412 5.91 -34.25 12.01
C CYS A 412 4.95 -33.17 12.52
N LEU A 413 4.51 -32.24 11.69
CA LEU A 413 3.62 -31.14 12.07
C LEU A 413 2.24 -31.63 12.54
N LYS A 414 1.72 -32.71 11.94
CA LYS A 414 0.47 -33.36 12.41
C LYS A 414 0.63 -34.00 13.79
N ALA A 415 1.78 -34.60 14.05
CA ALA A 415 2.09 -35.25 15.33
C ALA A 415 2.42 -34.23 16.45
N HIS A 416 2.92 -33.07 16.08
CA HIS A 416 3.43 -32.04 16.99
C HIS A 416 2.70 -30.69 16.81
N PRO A 417 1.48 -30.56 17.36
CA PRO A 417 0.69 -29.32 17.23
C PRO A 417 1.31 -28.12 17.97
N GLU A 418 2.27 -28.36 18.87
CA GLU A 418 3.05 -27.34 19.59
C GLU A 418 4.12 -26.67 18.74
N ILE A 419 4.30 -27.07 17.48
CA ILE A 419 5.29 -26.48 16.57
C ILE A 419 4.73 -25.23 15.91
N VAL A 420 5.53 -24.17 15.90
CA VAL A 420 5.42 -22.99 15.04
C VAL A 420 6.43 -23.12 13.91
N VAL A 421 5.97 -23.04 12.67
CA VAL A 421 6.83 -23.12 11.49
C VAL A 421 7.52 -21.79 11.25
N VAL A 422 8.83 -21.79 11.07
CA VAL A 422 9.62 -20.65 10.60
C VAL A 422 9.90 -20.87 9.12
N CYS A 423 9.14 -20.19 8.27
CA CYS A 423 9.21 -20.33 6.82
C CYS A 423 10.28 -19.39 6.25
N MET A 424 11.31 -19.94 5.66
CA MET A 424 12.40 -19.22 5.00
C MET A 424 12.45 -19.53 3.50
N SER A 425 13.11 -18.67 2.72
CA SER A 425 13.39 -18.93 1.31
C SER A 425 14.69 -18.27 0.87
N ASN A 426 15.47 -18.98 0.08
CA ASN A 426 16.66 -18.49 -0.63
C ASN A 426 16.42 -18.41 -2.15
N HIS A 427 15.19 -18.63 -2.59
CA HIS A 427 14.80 -18.57 -3.99
C HIS A 427 14.83 -17.13 -4.53
N GLN A 428 15.08 -16.95 -5.83
CA GLN A 428 15.02 -15.62 -6.48
C GLN A 428 13.64 -14.97 -6.31
N ASN A 429 12.56 -15.75 -6.41
CA ASN A 429 11.21 -15.34 -6.04
C ASN A 429 10.83 -15.94 -4.69
N ARG A 430 11.31 -15.34 -3.61
CA ARG A 430 11.09 -15.78 -2.22
C ARG A 430 9.62 -15.91 -1.89
N LEU A 431 8.84 -14.92 -2.30
CA LEU A 431 7.40 -14.87 -2.05
C LEU A 431 6.68 -16.10 -2.62
N ALA A 432 7.02 -16.49 -3.84
CA ALA A 432 6.42 -17.66 -4.47
C ALA A 432 6.69 -18.95 -3.69
N GLU A 433 7.93 -19.14 -3.24
CA GLU A 433 8.35 -20.33 -2.48
C GLU A 433 7.71 -20.34 -1.09
N GLN A 434 7.64 -19.20 -0.41
CA GLN A 434 6.99 -19.06 0.89
C GLN A 434 5.47 -19.28 0.80
N ARG A 435 4.83 -18.75 -0.24
CA ARG A 435 3.43 -19.05 -0.56
C ARG A 435 3.22 -20.56 -0.78
N ALA A 436 4.10 -21.19 -1.57
CA ALA A 436 3.99 -22.60 -1.91
C ALA A 436 4.02 -23.50 -0.67
N LEU A 437 4.94 -23.28 0.27
CA LEU A 437 4.99 -24.03 1.52
C LEU A 437 3.70 -23.91 2.33
N VAL A 438 3.17 -22.70 2.49
CA VAL A 438 1.97 -22.51 3.31
C VAL A 438 0.73 -23.11 2.63
N HIS A 439 0.63 -22.99 1.31
CA HIS A 439 -0.47 -23.62 0.56
C HIS A 439 -0.39 -25.14 0.61
N GLU A 440 0.81 -25.72 0.54
CA GLU A 440 1.03 -27.17 0.71
C GLU A 440 0.60 -27.64 2.12
N MET A 441 1.01 -26.93 3.16
CA MET A 441 0.54 -27.19 4.54
C MET A 441 -0.99 -27.12 4.63
N TRP A 442 -1.58 -26.08 4.07
CA TRP A 442 -3.03 -25.82 4.15
C TRP A 442 -3.85 -26.93 3.43
N GLU A 443 -3.45 -27.29 2.22
CA GLU A 443 -4.13 -28.34 1.43
C GLU A 443 -4.04 -29.71 2.13
N ASN A 444 -2.95 -29.96 2.90
CA ASN A 444 -2.75 -31.19 3.67
C ASN A 444 -3.35 -31.15 5.09
N GLY A 445 -4.15 -30.13 5.44
CA GLY A 445 -4.82 -30.01 6.74
C GLY A 445 -3.87 -29.75 7.91
N VAL A 446 -2.71 -29.14 7.65
CA VAL A 446 -1.73 -28.73 8.67
C VAL A 446 -1.99 -27.29 9.05
N PHE A 447 -2.38 -27.06 10.30
CA PHE A 447 -2.80 -25.75 10.82
C PHE A 447 -1.84 -25.16 11.86
N ASN A 448 -0.60 -25.58 11.86
CA ASN A 448 0.44 -24.98 12.66
C ASN A 448 0.64 -23.51 12.26
N PRO A 449 0.90 -22.60 13.23
CA PRO A 449 1.22 -21.20 12.92
C PRO A 449 2.48 -21.07 12.09
N VAL A 450 2.56 -20.00 11.29
CA VAL A 450 3.70 -19.74 10.41
C VAL A 450 4.24 -18.33 10.67
N VAL A 451 5.52 -18.27 11.02
CA VAL A 451 6.35 -17.06 11.08
C VAL A 451 7.18 -16.99 9.81
N PHE A 452 7.09 -15.93 9.04
CA PHE A 452 7.94 -15.74 7.89
C PHE A 452 9.25 -15.09 8.30
N ALA A 453 10.34 -15.76 7.95
CA ALA A 453 11.70 -15.31 8.23
C ALA A 453 12.44 -15.02 6.92
N GLN A 454 13.19 -13.92 6.86
CA GLN A 454 13.97 -13.58 5.69
C GLN A 454 15.25 -12.84 6.06
N MET A 455 16.37 -13.28 5.43
CA MET A 455 17.64 -12.61 5.50
C MET A 455 17.80 -11.62 4.36
N TYR A 456 18.18 -10.39 4.70
CA TYR A 456 18.57 -9.32 3.78
C TYR A 456 20.06 -9.01 3.96
N ARG A 457 20.63 -8.22 3.06
CA ARG A 457 22.03 -7.77 3.16
C ARG A 457 22.11 -6.32 2.74
N HIS A 458 22.05 -5.44 3.72
CA HIS A 458 22.11 -4.00 3.53
C HIS A 458 23.00 -3.33 4.57
N THR A 459 23.68 -2.27 4.15
CA THR A 459 24.40 -1.37 5.05
C THR A 459 23.44 -0.37 5.71
N ALA A 460 23.88 0.30 6.77
CA ALA A 460 23.11 1.34 7.44
C ALA A 460 22.70 2.50 6.51
N ALA A 461 23.52 2.78 5.48
CA ALA A 461 23.20 3.76 4.44
C ALA A 461 22.04 3.34 3.52
N GLU A 462 21.82 2.02 3.38
CA GLU A 462 20.77 1.40 2.55
C GLU A 462 19.50 1.06 3.36
N LYS A 463 19.32 1.68 4.51
CA LYS A 463 18.17 1.47 5.39
C LYS A 463 16.83 1.56 4.64
N SER A 464 16.66 2.54 3.75
CA SER A 464 15.43 2.70 2.98
C SER A 464 15.17 1.50 2.05
N ASP A 465 16.21 0.97 1.42
CA ASP A 465 16.13 -0.17 0.51
C ASP A 465 15.75 -1.44 1.28
N PHE A 466 16.38 -1.68 2.44
CA PHE A 466 15.98 -2.75 3.34
C PHE A 466 14.48 -2.68 3.71
N GLN A 467 14.00 -1.50 4.09
CA GLN A 467 12.61 -1.30 4.49
C GLN A 467 11.63 -1.57 3.33
N LEU A 468 11.96 -1.11 2.12
CA LEU A 468 11.16 -1.33 0.92
C LEU A 468 11.11 -2.80 0.54
N GLU A 469 12.25 -3.47 0.52
CA GLU A 469 12.36 -4.89 0.14
C GLU A 469 11.64 -5.79 1.14
N ALA A 470 11.88 -5.59 2.45
CA ALA A 470 11.21 -6.34 3.50
C ALA A 470 9.69 -6.13 3.49
N ALA A 471 9.25 -4.88 3.30
CA ALA A 471 7.83 -4.55 3.25
C ALA A 471 7.14 -5.12 1.99
N ALA A 472 7.82 -5.16 0.85
CA ALA A 472 7.29 -5.76 -0.38
C ALA A 472 7.14 -7.29 -0.27
N ASP A 473 8.15 -7.97 0.28
CA ASP A 473 8.12 -9.43 0.48
C ASP A 473 7.08 -9.84 1.52
N MET A 474 7.19 -9.29 2.72
CA MET A 474 6.35 -9.68 3.85
C MET A 474 4.92 -9.14 3.71
N GLY A 475 4.75 -7.94 3.17
CA GLY A 475 3.44 -7.33 2.97
C GLY A 475 2.51 -8.14 2.08
N ALA A 476 3.04 -8.73 1.00
CA ALA A 476 2.26 -9.60 0.13
C ALA A 476 1.72 -10.85 0.86
N LEU A 477 2.55 -11.48 1.70
CA LEU A 477 2.15 -12.64 2.53
C LEU A 477 1.07 -12.26 3.55
N MET A 478 1.15 -11.05 4.10
CA MET A 478 0.17 -10.51 5.05
C MET A 478 -1.17 -10.18 4.39
N VAL A 479 -1.12 -9.56 3.22
CA VAL A 479 -2.32 -9.26 2.41
C VAL A 479 -3.06 -10.55 2.04
N ASP A 480 -2.32 -11.62 1.78
CA ASP A 480 -2.88 -12.95 1.50
C ASP A 480 -3.37 -13.69 2.77
N GLY A 481 -3.17 -13.11 3.95
CA GLY A 481 -3.63 -13.69 5.22
C GLY A 481 -2.86 -14.93 5.68
N LEU A 482 -1.61 -15.10 5.25
CA LEU A 482 -0.83 -16.32 5.46
C LEU A 482 0.05 -16.29 6.71
N THR A 483 0.22 -15.16 7.39
CA THR A 483 1.23 -14.99 8.45
C THR A 483 0.66 -15.00 9.86
N ASP A 484 1.42 -15.60 10.78
CA ASP A 484 1.25 -15.49 12.23
C ASP A 484 2.44 -14.78 12.91
N GLY A 485 3.43 -14.35 12.15
CA GLY A 485 4.57 -13.58 12.65
C GLY A 485 5.64 -13.29 11.61
N LEU A 486 6.59 -12.46 12.01
CA LEU A 486 7.74 -12.03 11.21
C LEU A 486 9.05 -12.21 11.97
N TRP A 487 10.08 -12.57 11.21
CA TRP A 487 11.47 -12.50 11.64
C TRP A 487 12.33 -11.90 10.52
N LEU A 488 12.59 -10.60 10.59
CA LEU A 488 13.51 -9.94 9.68
C LEU A 488 14.93 -10.03 10.19
N MET A 489 15.85 -10.38 9.29
CA MET A 489 17.28 -10.49 9.56
C MET A 489 18.07 -9.68 8.56
N ASN A 490 19.23 -9.18 8.94
CA ASN A 490 20.13 -8.47 8.05
C ASN A 490 21.58 -8.88 8.30
N ASP A 491 22.24 -9.35 7.24
CA ASP A 491 23.68 -9.63 7.21
C ASP A 491 24.41 -8.36 6.72
N GLY A 492 24.44 -7.35 7.57
CA GLY A 492 25.03 -6.03 7.37
C GLY A 492 24.95 -5.23 8.67
N ASP A 493 25.15 -3.91 8.58
CA ASP A 493 25.30 -3.06 9.76
C ASP A 493 24.06 -2.22 10.10
N ILE A 494 22.87 -2.60 9.57
CA ILE A 494 21.61 -1.97 10.01
C ILE A 494 21.37 -2.33 11.49
N PRO A 495 21.17 -1.33 12.37
CA PRO A 495 20.88 -1.59 13.78
C PRO A 495 19.64 -2.45 14.00
N GLN A 496 19.70 -3.39 14.96
CA GLN A 496 18.55 -4.26 15.29
C GLN A 496 17.28 -3.46 15.64
N SER A 497 17.43 -2.29 16.24
CA SER A 497 16.31 -1.39 16.53
C SER A 497 15.52 -1.03 15.26
N ILE A 498 16.21 -0.70 14.18
CA ILE A 498 15.60 -0.36 12.88
C ILE A 498 14.93 -1.60 12.26
N ILE A 499 15.55 -2.76 12.36
CA ILE A 499 14.99 -4.03 11.86
C ILE A 499 13.70 -4.36 12.60
N THR A 500 13.71 -4.24 13.93
CA THR A 500 12.54 -4.50 14.78
C THR A 500 11.41 -3.49 14.51
N ASP A 501 11.71 -2.20 14.42
CA ASP A 501 10.72 -1.17 14.08
C ASP A 501 10.13 -1.37 12.68
N THR A 502 10.95 -1.82 11.72
CA THR A 502 10.49 -2.16 10.36
C THR A 502 9.49 -3.31 10.41
N ALA A 503 9.76 -4.39 11.17
CA ALA A 503 8.84 -5.51 11.32
C ALA A 503 7.48 -5.07 11.89
N PHE A 504 7.47 -4.28 12.95
CA PHE A 504 6.23 -3.71 13.51
C PHE A 504 5.54 -2.75 12.53
N GLY A 505 6.30 -1.94 11.80
CA GLY A 505 5.78 -1.05 10.76
C GLY A 505 5.06 -1.79 9.64
N ILE A 506 5.60 -2.93 9.20
CA ILE A 506 4.99 -3.80 8.18
C ILE A 506 3.67 -4.39 8.70
N LEU A 507 3.66 -4.92 9.93
CA LEU A 507 2.43 -5.44 10.56
C LEU A 507 1.35 -4.36 10.67
N GLN A 508 1.73 -3.14 11.01
CA GLN A 508 0.79 -2.01 11.11
C GLN A 508 0.28 -1.56 9.73
N ALA A 509 1.15 -1.49 8.73
CA ALA A 509 0.77 -1.17 7.36
C ALA A 509 -0.19 -2.20 6.75
N ALA A 510 -0.05 -3.48 7.12
CA ALA A 510 -0.95 -4.57 6.75
C ALA A 510 -2.19 -4.69 7.66
N ARG A 511 -2.41 -3.77 8.59
CA ARG A 511 -3.56 -3.77 9.52
C ARG A 511 -3.65 -4.98 10.45
N LEU A 512 -2.55 -5.66 10.73
CA LEU A 512 -2.54 -6.88 11.55
C LEU A 512 -2.18 -6.62 13.02
N ARG A 513 -1.38 -5.59 13.28
CA ARG A 513 -0.98 -5.22 14.65
C ARG A 513 -0.66 -3.73 14.72
N THR A 514 -1.25 -3.03 15.69
CA THR A 514 -0.95 -1.60 15.94
C THR A 514 0.12 -1.49 17.02
N SER A 515 1.23 -0.86 16.70
CA SER A 515 2.39 -0.70 17.59
C SER A 515 2.65 0.74 18.02
N LYS A 516 2.23 1.72 17.21
CA LYS A 516 2.45 3.15 17.43
C LYS A 516 1.26 3.99 16.95
N THR A 517 1.29 5.31 17.16
CA THR A 517 0.35 6.23 16.54
C THR A 517 0.45 6.11 15.01
N GLU A 518 -0.69 6.01 14.34
CA GLU A 518 -0.76 5.99 12.88
C GLU A 518 -1.10 7.39 12.34
N TYR A 519 -0.34 7.84 11.36
CA TYR A 519 -0.61 9.09 10.65
C TYR A 519 -1.05 8.82 9.22
N ILE A 520 -2.27 9.27 8.91
CA ILE A 520 -2.82 9.25 7.56
C ILE A 520 -2.61 10.66 7.02
N SER A 521 -1.42 10.93 6.46
CA SER A 521 -1.04 12.27 6.02
C SER A 521 -0.89 12.34 4.51
N CYS A 522 -1.48 13.38 3.91
CA CYS A 522 -1.39 13.58 2.48
C CYS A 522 0.01 14.09 2.07
N PRO A 523 0.46 13.79 0.84
CA PRO A 523 1.77 14.23 0.36
C PRO A 523 1.85 15.74 0.04
N GLY A 524 0.70 16.42 0.02
CA GLY A 524 0.58 17.76 -0.50
C GLY A 524 0.40 17.80 -2.03
N CYS A 525 -0.17 18.89 -2.51
CA CYS A 525 -0.32 19.22 -3.92
C CYS A 525 -0.68 20.71 -4.03
N GLY A 526 -0.91 21.23 -5.23
CA GLY A 526 -1.33 22.63 -5.43
C GLY A 526 -2.63 23.05 -4.74
N ARG A 527 -3.37 22.11 -4.12
CA ARG A 527 -4.56 22.37 -3.29
C ARG A 527 -4.25 22.56 -1.80
N THR A 528 -3.01 22.36 -1.37
CA THR A 528 -2.62 22.48 0.04
C THR A 528 -2.76 23.93 0.51
N LEU A 529 -3.42 24.15 1.65
CA LEU A 529 -3.88 25.47 2.13
C LEU A 529 -3.05 26.03 3.29
N TYR A 530 -2.08 25.28 3.80
CA TYR A 530 -1.22 25.64 4.95
C TYR A 530 0.13 24.92 4.87
N ASP A 531 1.07 25.23 5.75
CA ASP A 531 2.34 24.50 5.84
C ASP A 531 2.11 23.09 6.40
N LEU A 532 1.92 22.15 5.46
CA LEU A 532 1.56 20.79 5.76
C LEU A 532 2.69 20.02 6.45
N ARG A 533 3.95 20.19 6.01
CA ARG A 533 5.09 19.43 6.52
C ARG A 533 5.43 19.82 7.95
N GLU A 534 5.53 21.13 8.24
CA GLU A 534 5.73 21.62 9.59
C GLU A 534 4.62 21.14 10.52
N THR A 535 3.37 21.18 10.05
CA THR A 535 2.20 20.73 10.82
C THR A 535 2.26 19.23 11.11
N ILE A 536 2.63 18.39 10.12
CA ILE A 536 2.81 16.96 10.33
C ILE A 536 3.88 16.71 11.41
N ALA A 537 5.04 17.38 11.31
CA ALA A 537 6.13 17.22 12.27
C ALA A 537 5.70 17.61 13.70
N ARG A 538 4.98 18.73 13.87
CA ARG A 538 4.45 19.18 15.17
C ARG A 538 3.44 18.19 15.77
N ILE A 539 2.49 17.71 14.97
CA ILE A 539 1.48 16.75 15.44
C ILE A 539 2.16 15.43 15.82
N ARG A 540 3.07 14.93 15.00
CA ARG A 540 3.83 13.70 15.30
C ARG A 540 4.61 13.80 16.60
N GLU A 541 5.36 14.86 16.80
CA GLU A 541 6.14 15.04 18.04
C GLU A 541 5.24 15.04 19.27
N ALA A 542 4.08 15.69 19.18
CA ALA A 542 3.14 15.79 20.30
C ALA A 542 2.34 14.51 20.58
N THR A 543 2.24 13.57 19.63
CA THR A 543 1.35 12.40 19.73
C THR A 543 2.06 11.06 19.55
N LYS A 544 3.38 11.04 19.32
CA LYS A 544 4.16 9.81 19.04
C LYS A 544 4.03 8.71 20.10
N ASP A 545 3.75 9.08 21.35
CA ASP A 545 3.59 8.15 22.47
C ASP A 545 2.14 7.68 22.69
N MET A 546 1.21 8.15 21.86
CA MET A 546 -0.22 7.82 21.96
C MET A 546 -0.56 6.56 21.15
N LYS A 547 -0.03 5.40 21.56
CA LYS A 547 -0.25 4.11 20.87
C LYS A 547 -1.73 3.84 20.57
N GLY A 548 -1.99 3.28 19.40
CA GLY A 548 -3.34 2.90 18.96
C GLY A 548 -4.17 4.05 18.38
N LEU A 549 -3.69 5.29 18.45
CA LEU A 549 -4.35 6.47 17.90
C LEU A 549 -4.09 6.58 16.40
N LYS A 550 -5.12 6.97 15.64
CA LYS A 550 -5.00 7.28 14.20
C LYS A 550 -5.37 8.73 13.94
N ILE A 551 -4.45 9.48 13.37
CA ILE A 551 -4.64 10.91 13.08
C ILE A 551 -4.54 11.16 11.57
N GLY A 552 -5.61 11.72 10.99
CA GLY A 552 -5.62 12.21 9.62
C GLY A 552 -5.09 13.64 9.53
N ILE A 553 -4.14 13.91 8.63
CA ILE A 553 -3.58 15.25 8.40
C ILE A 553 -3.67 15.56 6.91
N MET A 554 -4.63 16.41 6.54
CA MET A 554 -5.03 16.62 5.16
C MET A 554 -4.86 18.08 4.75
N GLY A 555 -4.14 18.31 3.65
CA GLY A 555 -3.91 19.65 3.11
C GLY A 555 -5.16 20.38 2.64
N CYS A 556 -6.23 19.65 2.26
CA CYS A 556 -7.48 20.22 1.78
C CYS A 556 -8.68 19.28 1.97
N ILE A 557 -9.88 19.80 1.74
CA ILE A 557 -11.14 19.05 1.91
C ILE A 557 -11.46 18.07 0.76
N VAL A 558 -10.78 18.15 -0.39
CA VAL A 558 -11.16 17.41 -1.62
C VAL A 558 -11.29 15.91 -1.41
N ASN A 559 -10.26 15.29 -0.85
CA ASN A 559 -10.28 13.87 -0.50
C ASN A 559 -10.20 13.63 1.02
N GLY A 560 -9.81 14.69 1.77
CA GLY A 560 -9.42 14.58 3.16
C GLY A 560 -10.39 13.80 4.04
N PRO A 561 -11.66 14.23 4.19
CA PRO A 561 -12.60 13.55 5.09
C PRO A 561 -12.87 12.09 4.73
N GLY A 562 -12.78 11.73 3.45
CA GLY A 562 -12.95 10.35 2.98
C GLY A 562 -11.72 9.49 3.20
N GLU A 563 -10.53 9.99 2.88
CA GLU A 563 -9.27 9.24 3.03
C GLU A 563 -8.89 9.02 4.49
N MET A 564 -9.34 9.88 5.41
CA MET A 564 -9.17 9.71 6.84
C MET A 564 -10.38 9.05 7.53
N ALA A 565 -11.23 8.33 6.79
CA ALA A 565 -12.43 7.69 7.34
C ALA A 565 -12.13 6.76 8.53
N ASP A 566 -10.96 6.12 8.50
CA ASP A 566 -10.44 5.24 9.57
C ASP A 566 -9.75 6.01 10.71
N ALA A 567 -9.55 7.33 10.59
CA ALA A 567 -8.88 8.11 11.63
C ALA A 567 -9.79 8.39 12.81
N ASP A 568 -9.22 8.40 14.01
CA ASP A 568 -9.93 8.80 15.23
C ASP A 568 -10.12 10.32 15.24
N TYR A 569 -9.10 11.05 14.78
CA TYR A 569 -9.11 12.51 14.67
C TYR A 569 -8.59 12.96 13.31
N GLY A 570 -9.08 14.11 12.85
CA GLY A 570 -8.66 14.72 11.59
C GLY A 570 -8.30 16.19 11.72
N TYR A 571 -7.22 16.58 11.04
CA TYR A 571 -6.76 17.94 10.86
C TYR A 571 -6.81 18.25 9.36
N VAL A 572 -7.76 19.09 8.92
CA VAL A 572 -8.07 19.25 7.51
C VAL A 572 -8.06 20.72 7.10
N GLY A 573 -7.28 21.08 6.08
CA GLY A 573 -7.26 22.42 5.51
C GLY A 573 -8.65 22.86 5.02
N ALA A 574 -9.13 24.01 5.52
CA ALA A 574 -10.46 24.55 5.25
C ALA A 574 -10.43 25.87 4.47
N GLY A 575 -9.30 26.54 4.42
CA GLY A 575 -9.03 27.80 3.75
C GLY A 575 -7.56 28.16 3.93
N VAL A 576 -7.10 29.22 3.30
CA VAL A 576 -5.71 29.70 3.44
C VAL A 576 -5.41 29.98 4.92
N ASN A 577 -4.46 29.25 5.48
CA ASN A 577 -4.09 29.27 6.91
C ASN A 577 -5.27 29.01 7.86
N ARG A 578 -6.27 28.25 7.39
CA ARG A 578 -7.43 27.85 8.17
C ARG A 578 -7.60 26.33 8.14
N VAL A 579 -8.00 25.77 9.27
CA VAL A 579 -8.14 24.33 9.50
C VAL A 579 -9.49 24.02 10.13
N SER A 580 -10.03 22.85 9.83
CA SER A 580 -11.16 22.26 10.55
C SER A 580 -10.70 20.96 11.22
N LEU A 581 -11.20 20.72 12.44
CA LEU A 581 -10.91 19.52 13.20
C LEU A 581 -12.08 18.55 13.15
N TYR A 582 -11.75 17.28 13.05
CA TYR A 582 -12.70 16.18 12.96
C TYR A 582 -12.50 15.18 14.08
N ARG A 583 -13.60 14.61 14.56
CA ARG A 583 -13.65 13.36 15.32
C ARG A 583 -14.27 12.31 14.43
N LYS A 584 -13.47 11.32 14.01
CA LYS A 584 -13.83 10.42 12.91
C LYS A 584 -14.24 11.22 11.66
N GLN A 585 -15.43 11.04 11.17
CA GLN A 585 -15.94 11.76 9.98
C GLN A 585 -16.73 13.03 10.33
N VAL A 586 -16.91 13.35 11.63
CA VAL A 586 -17.70 14.51 12.09
C VAL A 586 -16.80 15.71 12.33
N CYS A 587 -17.07 16.81 11.63
CA CYS A 587 -16.39 18.07 11.86
C CYS A 587 -16.84 18.67 13.21
N VAL A 588 -15.94 18.78 14.18
CA VAL A 588 -16.21 19.25 15.54
C VAL A 588 -15.84 20.72 15.76
N GLU A 589 -14.81 21.20 15.06
CA GLU A 589 -14.41 22.61 15.06
C GLU A 589 -14.12 23.08 13.64
N LYS A 590 -14.61 24.25 13.25
CA LYS A 590 -14.51 24.77 11.89
C LYS A 590 -13.66 26.03 11.83
N ASN A 591 -12.89 26.15 10.76
CA ASN A 591 -12.25 27.40 10.35
C ASN A 591 -11.31 28.02 11.41
N ILE A 592 -10.57 27.18 12.11
CA ILE A 592 -9.60 27.56 13.16
C ILE A 592 -8.35 28.14 12.50
N PRO A 593 -7.72 29.21 13.05
CA PRO A 593 -6.41 29.66 12.61
C PRO A 593 -5.36 28.55 12.74
N GLN A 594 -4.49 28.40 11.75
CA GLN A 594 -3.47 27.35 11.74
C GLN A 594 -2.56 27.41 12.98
N GLU A 595 -2.24 28.62 13.47
CA GLU A 595 -1.31 28.87 14.56
C GLU A 595 -1.73 28.17 15.87
N VAL A 596 -3.04 28.03 16.11
CA VAL A 596 -3.60 27.42 17.34
C VAL A 596 -4.26 26.06 17.10
N ALA A 597 -4.37 25.62 15.85
CA ALA A 597 -5.15 24.42 15.50
C ALA A 597 -4.53 23.11 16.05
N VAL A 598 -3.20 23.04 16.20
CA VAL A 598 -2.53 21.87 16.78
C VAL A 598 -2.86 21.75 18.26
N GLU A 599 -2.84 22.85 19.01
CA GLU A 599 -3.21 22.91 20.44
C GLU A 599 -4.68 22.49 20.64
N HIS A 600 -5.58 22.95 19.76
CA HIS A 600 -6.99 22.55 19.76
C HIS A 600 -7.16 21.04 19.51
N LEU A 601 -6.41 20.47 18.54
CA LEU A 601 -6.41 19.04 18.29
C LEU A 601 -5.95 18.25 19.53
N LEU A 602 -4.86 18.67 20.17
CA LEU A 602 -4.34 18.02 21.37
C LEU A 602 -5.32 18.12 22.55
N ALA A 603 -5.97 19.27 22.71
CA ALA A 603 -7.02 19.45 23.72
C ALA A 603 -8.23 18.52 23.47
N LEU A 604 -8.65 18.39 22.21
CA LEU A 604 -9.71 17.45 21.80
C LEU A 604 -9.35 16.01 22.16
N ILE A 605 -8.14 15.56 21.83
CA ILE A 605 -7.65 14.21 22.10
C ILE A 605 -7.59 13.95 23.62
N ARG A 606 -7.08 14.88 24.41
CA ARG A 606 -7.00 14.74 25.87
C ARG A 606 -8.37 14.61 26.51
N ARG A 607 -9.28 15.51 26.17
CA ARG A 607 -10.67 15.48 26.68
C ARG A 607 -11.35 14.14 26.43
N ASP A 608 -11.16 13.56 25.24
CA ASP A 608 -11.81 12.30 24.87
C ASP A 608 -11.15 11.07 25.52
N ARG A 609 -9.90 11.19 25.96
CA ARG A 609 -9.19 10.13 26.71
C ARG A 609 -9.49 10.14 28.22
N GLU A 610 -9.93 11.28 28.74
CA GLU A 610 -10.29 11.47 30.14
C GLU A 610 -11.78 11.15 30.39
N SER A 611 -12.59 11.08 29.32
CA SER A 611 -14.00 10.70 29.35
C SER A 611 -14.22 9.21 29.09
#